data_224ce9a63ef54b3f745900bfafc29798
#
_entry.id   224ce9a63ef54b3f745900bfafc29798
#
_cell.length_a   1.000
_cell.length_b   1.000
_cell.length_c   1.000
_cell.angle_alpha   90.00
_cell.angle_beta   90.00
_cell.angle_gamma   90.00
#
_symmetry.space_group_name_H-M   'P 1'
#
loop_
_entity.id
_entity.type
_entity.pdbx_description
1 polymer ?
#
loop_
_entity_poly.entity_id
_entity_poly.type
_entity_poly.pdbx_seq_one_letter_code
_entity_poly.pdbx_strand_id
1 'polypeptide(L)'
;MTKLRSCRLILLQRSVFYHKGRPRDYTLLRRRLRELAGTRVRYGYRRLMVLLRREGINNCHNAVYRIYREENLGVKRRKRRKRAANTRLTPEPAQRVNQRWSMDFVTDRLETGRAFRVLTLIDQYTRECPVLEPGMSLTGRNVVDSLERVRAVRPLPESITVDNGGEFAGRALDAWAYLHQVKLDFIRPGKPVENGFIESFNGKLRDECLNSEVFLSSADAREKLEHWRHDYNHLRPHSSLANRPPAEFASEPCGNQKPTA
;
A
#
# COMPACT_ATOMS: atom_id res chain seq x y z
N MET A 1 -18.92 -56.40 7.91
CA MET A 1 -18.51 -55.87 9.24
C MET A 1 -19.54 -54.82 9.67
N THR A 2 -20.11 -54.89 10.88
CA THR A 2 -21.12 -53.91 11.31
C THR A 2 -20.47 -52.63 11.80
N LYS A 3 -21.12 -51.46 11.56
CA LYS A 3 -20.63 -50.13 12.00
C LYS A 3 -20.31 -50.10 13.51
N LEU A 4 -21.06 -50.86 14.32
CA LEU A 4 -20.82 -50.97 15.75
C LEU A 4 -19.46 -51.63 16.06
N ARG A 5 -19.13 -52.71 15.36
CA ARG A 5 -17.86 -53.42 15.52
C ARG A 5 -16.67 -52.58 15.06
N SER A 6 -16.85 -51.83 13.96
CA SER A 6 -15.83 -50.88 13.48
C SER A 6 -15.55 -49.79 14.51
N CYS A 7 -16.59 -49.15 15.06
CA CYS A 7 -16.42 -48.13 16.10
C CYS A 7 -15.70 -48.63 17.33
N ARG A 8 -16.02 -49.87 17.78
CA ARG A 8 -15.32 -50.50 18.92
C ARG A 8 -13.85 -50.78 18.66
N LEU A 9 -13.51 -51.23 17.45
CA LEU A 9 -12.12 -51.51 17.05
C LEU A 9 -11.23 -50.28 17.05
N ILE A 10 -11.77 -49.14 16.68
CA ILE A 10 -11.02 -47.85 16.61
C ILE A 10 -11.24 -46.98 17.86
N LEU A 11 -11.87 -47.54 18.93
CA LEU A 11 -12.18 -46.84 20.18
C LEU A 11 -12.97 -45.51 19.97
N LEU A 12 -13.80 -45.45 18.92
CA LEU A 12 -14.59 -44.27 18.59
C LEU A 12 -16.00 -44.41 19.18
N GLN A 13 -16.46 -43.43 19.94
CA GLN A 13 -17.84 -43.42 20.43
C GLN A 13 -18.82 -43.35 19.24
N ARG A 14 -19.88 -44.15 19.30
CA ARG A 14 -20.89 -44.22 18.25
C ARG A 14 -21.58 -42.86 17.99
N SER A 15 -21.79 -42.06 19.02
CA SER A 15 -22.29 -40.70 18.92
C SER A 15 -21.41 -39.80 18.04
N VAL A 16 -20.08 -39.92 18.16
CA VAL A 16 -19.10 -39.17 17.36
C VAL A 16 -19.15 -39.62 15.90
N PHE A 17 -19.30 -40.93 15.64
CA PHE A 17 -19.43 -41.45 14.28
C PHE A 17 -20.68 -40.92 13.54
N TYR A 18 -21.78 -40.72 14.25
CA TYR A 18 -23.03 -40.20 13.68
C TYR A 18 -23.15 -38.69 13.83
N HIS A 19 -22.19 -38.03 14.46
CA HIS A 19 -22.25 -36.60 14.67
C HIS A 19 -22.18 -35.89 13.32
N LYS A 20 -23.28 -35.28 12.87
CA LYS A 20 -23.31 -34.36 11.76
C LYS A 20 -23.12 -32.96 12.31
N GLY A 21 -21.92 -32.41 12.11
CA GLY A 21 -21.65 -31.02 12.47
C GLY A 21 -22.69 -30.09 11.78
N ARG A 22 -23.25 -29.13 12.51
CA ARG A 22 -24.11 -28.11 11.92
C ARG A 22 -23.25 -27.26 10.98
N PRO A 23 -23.60 -27.13 9.70
CA PRO A 23 -22.89 -26.26 8.81
C PRO A 23 -22.96 -24.81 9.34
N ARG A 24 -21.83 -24.16 9.47
CA ARG A 24 -21.83 -22.75 9.84
C ARG A 24 -22.39 -21.92 8.68
N ASP A 25 -23.26 -20.97 9.01
CA ASP A 25 -23.75 -20.01 8.02
C ASP A 25 -22.66 -18.98 7.69
N TYR A 26 -22.25 -18.92 6.45
CA TYR A 26 -21.26 -17.99 5.91
C TYR A 26 -21.89 -17.01 4.90
N THR A 27 -23.20 -16.88 4.84
CA THR A 27 -23.91 -16.06 3.86
C THR A 27 -23.48 -14.59 3.93
N LEU A 28 -23.41 -14.01 5.14
CA LEU A 28 -22.93 -12.66 5.36
C LEU A 28 -21.46 -12.50 4.94
N LEU A 29 -20.61 -13.45 5.33
CA LEU A 29 -19.20 -13.43 4.97
C LEU A 29 -19.00 -13.49 3.46
N ARG A 30 -19.74 -14.36 2.74
CA ARG A 30 -19.67 -14.49 1.27
C ARG A 30 -20.07 -13.19 0.59
N ARG A 31 -21.21 -12.63 0.98
CA ARG A 31 -21.70 -11.37 0.42
C ARG A 31 -20.67 -10.26 0.60
N ARG A 32 -20.22 -10.03 1.85
CA ARG A 32 -19.31 -8.94 2.15
C ARG A 32 -17.94 -9.12 1.52
N LEU A 33 -17.43 -10.35 1.44
CA LEU A 33 -16.18 -10.67 0.78
C LEU A 33 -16.21 -10.36 -0.72
N ARG A 34 -17.33 -10.66 -1.41
CA ARG A 34 -17.53 -10.30 -2.82
C ARG A 34 -17.59 -8.78 -3.03
N GLU A 35 -18.33 -8.06 -2.19
CA GLU A 35 -18.41 -6.59 -2.24
C GLU A 35 -17.03 -5.94 -2.08
N LEU A 36 -16.29 -6.33 -1.05
CA LEU A 36 -14.93 -5.83 -0.81
C LEU A 36 -13.94 -6.20 -1.92
N ALA A 37 -14.05 -7.39 -2.49
CA ALA A 37 -13.21 -7.81 -3.60
C ALA A 37 -13.54 -7.07 -4.90
N GLY A 38 -14.81 -6.71 -5.11
CA GLY A 38 -15.26 -5.91 -6.25
C GLY A 38 -14.78 -4.47 -6.20
N THR A 39 -14.80 -3.84 -5.02
CA THR A 39 -14.27 -2.48 -4.83
C THR A 39 -12.75 -2.42 -4.75
N ARG A 40 -12.10 -3.49 -4.30
CA ARG A 40 -10.66 -3.60 -4.06
C ARG A 40 -10.05 -4.74 -4.88
N VAL A 41 -10.17 -4.67 -6.19
CA VAL A 41 -9.83 -5.76 -7.15
C VAL A 41 -8.40 -6.30 -7.01
N ARG A 42 -7.47 -5.52 -6.44
CA ARG A 42 -6.07 -5.91 -6.23
C ARG A 42 -5.76 -6.39 -4.81
N TYR A 43 -6.79 -6.51 -3.93
CA TYR A 43 -6.59 -7.02 -2.58
C TYR A 43 -6.72 -8.54 -2.54
N GLY A 44 -5.68 -9.19 -2.04
CA GLY A 44 -5.74 -10.62 -1.72
C GLY A 44 -6.48 -10.87 -0.39
N TYR A 45 -6.88 -12.11 -0.15
CA TYR A 45 -7.68 -12.52 1.01
C TYR A 45 -7.17 -12.01 2.37
N ARG A 46 -5.83 -11.84 2.54
CA ARG A 46 -5.26 -11.34 3.81
C ARG A 46 -5.69 -9.91 4.12
N ARG A 47 -5.65 -9.01 3.14
CA ARG A 47 -6.12 -7.63 3.30
C ARG A 47 -7.64 -7.58 3.44
N LEU A 48 -8.37 -8.34 2.64
CA LEU A 48 -9.83 -8.44 2.76
C LEU A 48 -10.23 -8.94 4.13
N MET A 49 -9.51 -9.90 4.72
CA MET A 49 -9.75 -10.38 6.07
C MET A 49 -9.53 -9.29 7.13
N VAL A 50 -8.54 -8.41 6.95
CA VAL A 50 -8.33 -7.26 7.86
C VAL A 50 -9.51 -6.30 7.79
N LEU A 51 -10.01 -5.98 6.59
CA LEU A 51 -11.19 -5.12 6.41
C LEU A 51 -12.43 -5.76 7.04
N LEU A 52 -12.69 -7.04 6.79
CA LEU A 52 -13.80 -7.76 7.41
C LEU A 52 -13.76 -7.70 8.95
N ARG A 53 -12.58 -7.87 9.54
CA ARG A 53 -12.40 -7.78 11.00
C ARG A 53 -12.70 -6.38 11.54
N ARG A 54 -12.34 -5.33 10.80
CA ARG A 54 -12.68 -3.93 11.16
C ARG A 54 -14.18 -3.67 11.11
N GLU A 55 -14.89 -4.37 10.24
CA GLU A 55 -16.37 -4.36 10.16
C GLU A 55 -17.03 -5.27 11.20
N GLY A 56 -16.27 -5.89 12.11
CA GLY A 56 -16.79 -6.80 13.14
C GLY A 56 -17.07 -8.23 12.65
N ILE A 57 -16.75 -8.56 11.38
CA ILE A 57 -16.93 -9.90 10.83
C ILE A 57 -15.72 -10.76 11.16
N ASN A 58 -15.73 -11.36 12.36
CA ASN A 58 -14.61 -12.14 12.90
C ASN A 58 -14.71 -13.61 12.52
N ASN A 59 -14.13 -13.99 11.39
CA ASN A 59 -14.02 -15.37 10.96
C ASN A 59 -12.56 -15.85 10.99
N CYS A 60 -12.35 -17.16 11.20
CA CYS A 60 -11.01 -17.71 11.17
C CYS A 60 -10.39 -17.65 9.76
N HIS A 61 -9.06 -17.55 9.71
CA HIS A 61 -8.30 -17.46 8.47
C HIS A 61 -8.69 -18.54 7.44
N ASN A 62 -8.83 -19.80 7.89
CA ASN A 62 -9.15 -20.92 7.00
C ASN A 62 -10.54 -20.79 6.36
N ALA A 63 -11.53 -20.29 7.11
CA ALA A 63 -12.88 -20.05 6.56
C ALA A 63 -12.86 -18.94 5.50
N VAL A 64 -12.22 -17.81 5.79
CA VAL A 64 -12.09 -16.70 4.83
C VAL A 64 -11.35 -17.15 3.58
N TYR A 65 -10.21 -17.85 3.72
CA TYR A 65 -9.42 -18.34 2.59
C TYR A 65 -10.19 -19.35 1.74
N ARG A 66 -10.90 -20.30 2.37
CA ARG A 66 -11.74 -21.27 1.66
C ARG A 66 -12.81 -20.57 0.83
N ILE A 67 -13.58 -19.65 1.44
CA ILE A 67 -14.64 -18.93 0.75
C ILE A 67 -14.06 -18.05 -0.37
N TYR A 68 -12.95 -17.38 -0.13
CA TYR A 68 -12.25 -16.61 -1.15
C TYR A 68 -11.90 -17.45 -2.39
N ARG A 69 -11.52 -18.72 -2.18
CA ARG A 69 -11.25 -19.67 -3.26
C ARG A 69 -12.51 -20.18 -3.95
N GLU A 70 -13.53 -20.53 -3.16
CA GLU A 70 -14.84 -20.96 -3.67
C GLU A 70 -15.49 -19.89 -4.56
N GLU A 71 -15.36 -18.62 -4.19
CA GLU A 71 -15.89 -17.46 -4.92
C GLU A 71 -14.99 -17.00 -6.09
N ASN A 72 -13.89 -17.70 -6.38
CA ASN A 72 -12.95 -17.36 -7.45
C ASN A 72 -12.38 -15.92 -7.38
N LEU A 73 -12.25 -15.35 -6.19
CA LEU A 73 -11.74 -13.99 -5.97
C LEU A 73 -10.21 -13.86 -6.05
N GLY A 74 -9.53 -14.91 -6.51
CA GLY A 74 -8.08 -15.01 -6.57
C GLY A 74 -7.42 -13.94 -7.46
N VAL A 75 -6.64 -13.04 -6.88
CA VAL A 75 -5.86 -12.04 -7.63
C VAL A 75 -4.75 -12.74 -8.41
N LYS A 76 -4.73 -12.58 -9.74
CA LYS A 76 -3.65 -13.08 -10.58
C LYS A 76 -2.34 -12.35 -10.23
N ARG A 77 -1.36 -13.07 -9.73
CA ARG A 77 -0.03 -12.53 -9.43
C ARG A 77 0.89 -12.72 -10.62
N ARG A 78 1.56 -11.64 -11.06
CA ARG A 78 2.65 -11.74 -12.02
C ARG A 78 3.80 -12.51 -11.37
N LYS A 79 4.24 -13.62 -11.96
CA LYS A 79 5.41 -14.37 -11.47
C LYS A 79 6.64 -13.46 -11.52
N ARG A 80 7.21 -13.14 -10.36
CA ARG A 80 8.49 -12.41 -10.30
C ARG A 80 9.60 -13.34 -10.80
N ARG A 81 10.38 -12.89 -11.78
CA ARG A 81 11.64 -13.56 -12.10
C ARG A 81 12.57 -13.42 -10.90
N LYS A 82 13.12 -14.53 -10.42
CA LYS A 82 14.17 -14.51 -9.41
C LYS A 82 15.38 -13.77 -10.00
N ARG A 83 15.75 -12.63 -9.43
CA ARG A 83 17.00 -11.94 -9.76
C ARG A 83 18.05 -12.42 -8.76
N ALA A 84 19.32 -12.54 -9.22
CA ALA A 84 20.44 -12.81 -8.31
C ALA A 84 20.44 -11.78 -7.19
N ALA A 85 20.62 -12.23 -5.95
CA ALA A 85 20.70 -11.36 -4.79
C ALA A 85 22.12 -10.78 -4.77
N ASN A 86 22.29 -9.55 -5.29
CA ASN A 86 23.49 -8.78 -5.00
C ASN A 86 23.40 -8.26 -3.55
N THR A 87 24.51 -8.27 -2.83
CA THR A 87 24.63 -7.67 -1.50
C THR A 87 24.26 -6.19 -1.61
N ARG A 88 23.12 -5.83 -1.02
CA ARG A 88 22.57 -4.47 -1.11
C ARG A 88 22.88 -3.76 0.19
N LEU A 89 23.67 -2.71 0.13
CA LEU A 89 23.75 -1.74 1.20
C LEU A 89 22.42 -0.97 1.18
N THR A 90 21.48 -1.38 2.01
CA THR A 90 20.26 -0.61 2.24
C THR A 90 20.59 0.53 3.20
N PRO A 91 20.17 1.77 2.90
CA PRO A 91 20.28 2.86 3.86
C PRO A 91 19.59 2.47 5.18
N GLU A 92 20.09 2.97 6.30
CA GLU A 92 19.41 2.76 7.58
C GLU A 92 17.93 3.16 7.47
N PRO A 93 17.00 2.32 7.93
CA PRO A 93 15.59 2.64 7.88
C PRO A 93 15.30 3.86 8.77
N ALA A 94 14.40 4.73 8.33
CA ALA A 94 13.91 5.83 9.16
C ALA A 94 13.29 5.27 10.45
N GLN A 95 13.59 5.91 11.58
CA GLN A 95 13.20 5.45 12.92
C GLN A 95 12.05 6.27 13.52
N ARG A 96 11.72 7.42 12.92
CA ARG A 96 10.67 8.32 13.40
C ARG A 96 9.94 9.02 12.25
N VAL A 97 8.77 9.52 12.57
CA VAL A 97 7.93 10.32 11.65
C VAL A 97 8.71 11.55 11.19
N ASN A 98 8.59 11.89 9.91
CA ASN A 98 9.27 13.03 9.27
C ASN A 98 10.80 13.02 9.39
N GLN A 99 11.41 11.87 9.63
CA GLN A 99 12.86 11.78 9.59
C GLN A 99 13.38 11.79 8.14
N ARG A 100 12.77 10.97 7.27
CA ARG A 100 13.17 10.89 5.87
C ARG A 100 11.96 10.68 4.99
N TRP A 101 11.85 11.52 3.97
CA TRP A 101 10.86 11.34 2.89
C TRP A 101 11.53 10.82 1.62
N SER A 102 10.73 10.30 0.70
CA SER A 102 11.16 9.97 -0.66
C SER A 102 10.20 10.60 -1.65
N MET A 103 10.75 11.17 -2.73
CA MET A 103 9.98 11.71 -3.84
C MET A 103 10.36 11.03 -5.15
N ASP A 104 9.40 10.95 -6.07
CA ASP A 104 9.58 10.43 -7.41
C ASP A 104 8.45 10.90 -8.34
N PHE A 105 8.62 10.68 -9.64
CA PHE A 105 7.58 10.92 -10.62
C PHE A 105 7.11 9.61 -11.26
N VAL A 106 5.80 9.50 -11.41
CA VAL A 106 5.16 8.41 -12.17
C VAL A 106 4.46 9.01 -13.39
N THR A 107 4.65 8.42 -14.57
CA THR A 107 3.99 8.86 -15.80
C THR A 107 2.82 7.96 -16.15
N ASP A 108 1.72 8.55 -16.61
CA ASP A 108 0.56 7.85 -17.14
C ASP A 108 -0.05 8.65 -18.31
N ARG A 109 -1.17 8.19 -18.85
CA ARG A 109 -1.86 8.82 -19.99
C ARG A 109 -3.34 9.02 -19.70
N LEU A 110 -3.85 10.14 -20.20
CA LEU A 110 -5.29 10.36 -20.32
C LEU A 110 -5.86 9.47 -21.44
N GLU A 111 -7.18 9.29 -21.47
CA GLU A 111 -7.90 8.59 -22.53
C GLU A 111 -7.59 9.15 -23.92
N THR A 112 -7.36 10.46 -24.00
CA THR A 112 -6.93 11.16 -25.23
C THR A 112 -5.51 10.77 -25.70
N GLY A 113 -4.80 9.92 -24.99
CA GLY A 113 -3.40 9.56 -25.24
C GLY A 113 -2.37 10.56 -24.71
N ARG A 114 -2.79 11.73 -24.25
CA ARG A 114 -1.88 12.76 -23.71
C ARG A 114 -1.25 12.30 -22.41
N ALA A 115 0.08 12.31 -22.34
CA ALA A 115 0.82 11.93 -21.15
C ALA A 115 0.66 12.98 -20.04
N PHE A 116 0.57 12.51 -18.79
CA PHE A 116 0.69 13.33 -17.59
C PHE A 116 1.65 12.66 -16.60
N ARG A 117 2.18 13.43 -15.67
CA ARG A 117 3.07 12.97 -14.61
C ARG A 117 2.37 13.15 -13.27
N VAL A 118 2.74 12.32 -12.31
CA VAL A 118 2.26 12.40 -10.92
C VAL A 118 3.47 12.53 -10.02
N LEU A 119 3.57 13.65 -9.30
CA LEU A 119 4.53 13.77 -8.20
C LEU A 119 4.06 12.91 -7.03
N THR A 120 4.91 12.01 -6.58
CA THR A 120 4.67 11.14 -5.45
C THR A 120 5.65 11.46 -4.33
N LEU A 121 5.15 11.54 -3.09
CA LEU A 121 5.94 11.75 -1.90
C LEU A 121 5.45 10.83 -0.79
N ILE A 122 6.38 10.14 -0.12
CA ILE A 122 6.06 9.29 1.03
C ILE A 122 7.00 9.55 2.20
N ASP A 123 6.49 9.41 3.40
CA ASP A 123 7.29 9.26 4.62
C ASP A 123 7.82 7.83 4.70
N GLN A 124 9.14 7.67 4.83
CA GLN A 124 9.77 6.34 4.85
C GLN A 124 9.46 5.56 6.12
N TYR A 125 9.11 6.22 7.23
CA TYR A 125 8.78 5.56 8.48
C TYR A 125 7.30 5.15 8.52
N THR A 126 6.39 6.11 8.39
CA THR A 126 4.93 5.87 8.49
C THR A 126 4.33 5.27 7.23
N ARG A 127 5.02 5.32 6.09
CA ARG A 127 4.50 4.98 4.75
C ARG A 127 3.37 5.89 4.29
N GLU A 128 3.08 6.97 4.99
CA GLU A 128 2.07 7.94 4.62
C GLU A 128 2.46 8.66 3.33
N CYS A 129 1.48 8.94 2.49
CA CYS A 129 1.64 9.70 1.25
C CYS A 129 1.07 11.12 1.43
N PRO A 130 1.90 12.12 1.77
CA PRO A 130 1.46 13.51 1.90
C PRO A 130 1.09 14.15 0.57
N VAL A 131 1.79 13.80 -0.52
CA VAL A 131 1.59 14.38 -1.85
C VAL A 131 1.37 13.31 -2.90
N LEU A 132 0.32 13.48 -3.68
CA LEU A 132 0.04 12.74 -4.91
C LEU A 132 -0.56 13.72 -5.91
N GLU A 133 0.30 14.49 -6.60
CA GLU A 133 -0.12 15.63 -7.44
C GLU A 133 0.06 15.33 -8.92
N PRO A 134 -1.03 15.20 -9.72
CA PRO A 134 -0.94 15.07 -11.16
C PRO A 134 -0.73 16.43 -11.85
N GLY A 135 0.04 16.43 -12.93
CA GLY A 135 0.23 17.58 -13.77
C GLY A 135 0.70 17.22 -15.18
N MET A 136 0.33 18.02 -16.14
CA MET A 136 0.73 17.83 -17.54
C MET A 136 2.20 18.22 -17.75
N SER A 137 2.68 19.18 -16.98
CA SER A 137 4.07 19.62 -16.94
C SER A 137 4.41 19.97 -15.49
N LEU A 138 5.18 19.09 -14.84
CA LEU A 138 5.62 19.31 -13.47
C LEU A 138 7.08 19.74 -13.49
N THR A 139 7.33 20.98 -13.09
CA THR A 139 8.65 21.60 -12.97
C THR A 139 9.12 21.58 -11.51
N GLY A 140 10.39 21.90 -11.26
CA GLY A 140 10.90 22.05 -9.89
C GLY A 140 10.10 23.07 -9.06
N ARG A 141 9.52 24.10 -9.68
CA ARG A 141 8.64 25.07 -8.99
C ARG A 141 7.35 24.39 -8.49
N ASN A 142 6.73 23.55 -9.31
CA ASN A 142 5.53 22.80 -8.88
C ASN A 142 5.84 21.84 -7.72
N VAL A 143 7.06 21.28 -7.68
CA VAL A 143 7.51 20.46 -6.55
C VAL A 143 7.58 21.32 -5.28
N VAL A 144 8.20 22.52 -5.36
CA VAL A 144 8.28 23.46 -4.23
C VAL A 144 6.89 23.87 -3.77
N ASP A 145 5.98 24.24 -4.68
CA ASP A 145 4.60 24.61 -4.34
C ASP A 145 3.87 23.46 -3.59
N SER A 146 4.13 22.23 -3.98
CA SER A 146 3.57 21.04 -3.30
C SER A 146 4.15 20.85 -1.90
N LEU A 147 5.46 21.06 -1.74
CA LEU A 147 6.14 20.98 -0.43
C LEU A 147 5.69 22.10 0.51
N GLU A 148 5.47 23.32 0.00
CA GLU A 148 4.92 24.42 0.80
C GLU A 148 3.50 24.14 1.30
N ARG A 149 2.65 23.54 0.47
CA ARG A 149 1.32 23.11 0.92
C ARG A 149 1.40 22.08 2.04
N VAL A 150 2.36 21.14 1.96
CA VAL A 150 2.58 20.14 3.02
C VAL A 150 3.11 20.82 4.29
N ARG A 151 4.06 21.76 4.16
CA ARG A 151 4.62 22.52 5.28
C ARG A 151 3.56 23.26 6.10
N ALA A 152 2.53 23.75 5.43
CA ALA A 152 1.41 24.44 6.11
C ALA A 152 0.61 23.54 7.06
N VAL A 153 0.67 22.20 6.91
CA VAL A 153 -0.18 21.26 7.67
C VAL A 153 0.61 20.24 8.48
N ARG A 154 1.93 20.10 8.23
CA ARG A 154 2.79 19.17 8.98
C ARG A 154 4.25 19.60 9.00
N PRO A 155 5.05 19.15 9.99
CA PRO A 155 6.48 19.40 10.04
C PRO A 155 7.21 18.83 8.80
N LEU A 156 8.23 19.54 8.35
CA LEU A 156 9.12 19.10 7.27
C LEU A 156 10.04 17.96 7.75
N PRO A 157 10.58 17.17 6.81
CA PRO A 157 11.53 16.10 7.12
C PRO A 157 12.94 16.64 7.34
N GLU A 158 13.80 15.83 7.96
CA GLU A 158 15.22 16.13 8.03
C GLU A 158 15.91 15.96 6.66
N SER A 159 15.47 14.95 5.89
CA SER A 159 15.99 14.74 4.54
C SER A 159 14.92 14.20 3.59
N ILE A 160 15.16 14.44 2.29
CA ILE A 160 14.32 13.95 1.20
C ILE A 160 15.21 13.19 0.21
N THR A 161 14.94 11.90 0.02
CA THR A 161 15.60 11.09 -1.00
C THR A 161 14.94 11.33 -2.36
N VAL A 162 15.73 11.71 -3.36
CA VAL A 162 15.29 12.01 -4.71
C VAL A 162 16.17 11.33 -5.75
N ASP A 163 15.67 11.14 -6.97
CA ASP A 163 16.49 10.75 -8.10
C ASP A 163 17.25 11.96 -8.67
N ASN A 164 18.10 11.70 -9.68
CA ASN A 164 18.87 12.74 -10.36
C ASN A 164 18.08 13.40 -11.50
N GLY A 165 16.76 13.37 -11.48
CA GLY A 165 15.92 14.05 -12.47
C GLY A 165 16.12 15.56 -12.46
N GLY A 166 16.07 16.20 -13.62
CA GLY A 166 16.31 17.65 -13.75
C GLY A 166 15.35 18.50 -12.92
N GLU A 167 14.16 18.00 -12.62
CA GLU A 167 13.16 18.66 -11.78
C GLU A 167 13.57 18.70 -10.30
N PHE A 168 14.34 17.69 -9.83
CA PHE A 168 14.85 17.63 -8.47
C PHE A 168 16.24 18.24 -8.33
N ALA A 169 17.07 18.19 -9.39
CA ALA A 169 18.40 18.82 -9.43
C ALA A 169 18.35 20.30 -9.83
N GLY A 170 17.19 20.95 -9.74
CA GLY A 170 16.97 22.32 -10.17
C GLY A 170 17.13 23.34 -9.04
N ARG A 171 17.58 24.56 -9.37
CA ARG A 171 17.81 25.67 -8.43
C ARG A 171 16.61 25.96 -7.50
N ALA A 172 15.37 25.73 -7.96
CA ALA A 172 14.19 26.04 -7.17
C ALA A 172 14.08 25.11 -5.94
N LEU A 173 14.30 23.81 -6.12
CA LEU A 173 14.25 22.85 -5.01
C LEU A 173 15.48 22.99 -4.09
N ASP A 174 16.66 23.24 -4.64
CA ASP A 174 17.87 23.49 -3.85
C ASP A 174 17.73 24.72 -2.95
N ALA A 175 17.23 25.83 -3.49
CA ALA A 175 16.98 27.05 -2.73
C ALA A 175 15.94 26.85 -1.64
N TRP A 176 14.88 26.12 -1.92
CA TRP A 176 13.84 25.76 -0.95
C TRP A 176 14.40 24.88 0.17
N ALA A 177 15.17 23.87 -0.19
CA ALA A 177 15.78 22.92 0.76
C ALA A 177 16.78 23.64 1.68
N TYR A 178 17.60 24.55 1.12
CA TYR A 178 18.50 25.39 1.91
C TYR A 178 17.77 26.29 2.90
N LEU A 179 16.71 26.98 2.42
CA LEU A 179 15.90 27.88 3.26
C LEU A 179 15.26 27.15 4.45
N HIS A 180 14.81 25.93 4.23
CA HIS A 180 14.09 25.13 5.25
C HIS A 180 14.99 24.13 5.99
N GLN A 181 16.31 24.14 5.74
CA GLN A 181 17.28 23.23 6.36
C GLN A 181 16.95 21.75 6.13
N VAL A 182 16.37 21.42 4.98
CA VAL A 182 16.06 20.06 4.56
C VAL A 182 17.20 19.54 3.68
N LYS A 183 17.76 18.40 4.03
CA LYS A 183 18.82 17.78 3.24
C LYS A 183 18.24 17.06 2.03
N LEU A 184 18.74 17.33 0.83
CA LEU A 184 18.43 16.54 -0.38
C LEU A 184 19.45 15.41 -0.51
N ASP A 185 18.97 14.16 -0.40
CA ASP A 185 19.76 12.95 -0.58
C ASP A 185 19.54 12.38 -1.98
N PHE A 186 20.42 12.73 -2.93
CA PHE A 186 20.38 12.21 -4.28
C PHE A 186 20.85 10.74 -4.32
N ILE A 187 20.08 9.87 -4.96
CA ILE A 187 20.47 8.47 -5.15
C ILE A 187 21.69 8.37 -6.06
N ARG A 188 22.56 7.41 -5.78
CA ARG A 188 23.73 7.18 -6.62
C ARG A 188 23.31 6.67 -8.00
N PRO A 189 23.96 7.13 -9.09
CA PRO A 189 23.68 6.62 -10.43
C PRO A 189 23.78 5.09 -10.49
N GLY A 190 22.77 4.44 -11.10
CA GLY A 190 22.75 2.97 -11.23
C GLY A 190 22.36 2.20 -9.96
N LYS A 191 21.98 2.89 -8.87
CA LYS A 191 21.52 2.25 -7.62
C LYS A 191 20.07 2.60 -7.25
N PRO A 192 19.08 2.20 -8.04
CA PRO A 192 17.66 2.52 -7.79
C PRO A 192 17.17 1.98 -6.45
N VAL A 193 17.83 0.96 -5.90
CA VAL A 193 17.47 0.37 -4.59
C VAL A 193 17.51 1.39 -3.45
N GLU A 194 18.30 2.45 -3.56
CA GLU A 194 18.38 3.52 -2.56
C GLU A 194 17.04 4.29 -2.43
N ASN A 195 16.20 4.25 -3.48
CA ASN A 195 14.84 4.79 -3.45
C ASN A 195 13.75 3.70 -3.40
N GLY A 196 14.06 2.53 -2.87
CA GLY A 196 13.17 1.36 -2.86
C GLY A 196 11.82 1.57 -2.17
N PHE A 197 11.72 2.53 -1.25
CA PHE A 197 10.46 2.87 -0.58
C PHE A 197 9.46 3.49 -1.55
N ILE A 198 9.90 4.51 -2.31
CA ILE A 198 9.02 5.17 -3.28
C ILE A 198 8.76 4.26 -4.49
N GLU A 199 9.73 3.45 -4.92
CA GLU A 199 9.50 2.45 -5.97
C GLU A 199 8.41 1.44 -5.58
N SER A 200 8.44 0.97 -4.33
CA SER A 200 7.41 0.08 -3.78
C SER A 200 6.04 0.77 -3.70
N PHE A 201 6.00 2.05 -3.36
CA PHE A 201 4.79 2.86 -3.35
C PHE A 201 4.25 3.04 -4.77
N ASN A 202 5.08 3.49 -5.70
CA ASN A 202 4.72 3.69 -7.10
C ASN A 202 4.22 2.39 -7.76
N GLY A 203 4.80 1.25 -7.40
CA GLY A 203 4.31 -0.05 -7.83
C GLY A 203 2.88 -0.36 -7.34
N LYS A 204 2.51 0.06 -6.13
CA LYS A 204 1.14 -0.07 -5.59
C LYS A 204 0.19 0.93 -6.26
N LEU A 205 0.62 2.18 -6.43
CA LEU A 205 -0.14 3.20 -7.15
C LEU A 205 -0.50 2.72 -8.56
N ARG A 206 0.49 2.19 -9.31
CA ARG A 206 0.23 1.61 -10.64
C ARG A 206 -0.76 0.45 -10.59
N ASP A 207 -0.54 -0.48 -9.66
CA ASP A 207 -1.30 -1.72 -9.61
C ASP A 207 -2.74 -1.52 -9.11
N GLU A 208 -2.95 -0.59 -8.18
CA GLU A 208 -4.23 -0.39 -7.48
C GLU A 208 -5.03 0.82 -8.00
N CYS A 209 -4.42 1.75 -8.74
CA CYS A 209 -5.06 2.95 -9.29
C CYS A 209 -4.79 3.11 -10.78
N LEU A 210 -3.55 3.43 -11.20
CA LEU A 210 -3.26 3.83 -12.57
C LEU A 210 -3.66 2.77 -13.62
N ASN A 211 -3.44 1.49 -13.35
CA ASN A 211 -3.79 0.39 -14.27
C ASN A 211 -5.27 -0.04 -14.18
N SER A 212 -6.03 0.46 -13.22
CA SER A 212 -7.44 0.09 -13.03
C SER A 212 -8.42 1.21 -13.37
N GLU A 213 -7.95 2.43 -13.48
CA GLU A 213 -8.75 3.60 -13.80
C GLU A 213 -8.48 4.09 -15.23
N VAL A 214 -9.48 4.72 -15.85
CA VAL A 214 -9.36 5.48 -17.07
C VAL A 214 -9.45 6.96 -16.70
N PHE A 215 -8.49 7.78 -17.14
CA PHE A 215 -8.42 9.19 -16.81
C PHE A 215 -8.91 10.03 -17.99
N LEU A 216 -10.10 10.63 -17.85
CA LEU A 216 -10.75 11.40 -18.91
C LEU A 216 -10.12 12.80 -19.09
N SER A 217 -9.73 13.41 -17.97
CA SER A 217 -9.16 14.76 -17.94
C SER A 217 -8.15 14.91 -16.80
N SER A 218 -7.44 16.02 -16.78
CA SER A 218 -6.54 16.38 -15.66
C SER A 218 -7.29 16.57 -14.34
N ALA A 219 -8.53 17.08 -14.39
CA ALA A 219 -9.37 17.24 -13.21
C ALA A 219 -9.83 15.86 -12.68
N ASP A 220 -10.29 14.97 -13.56
CA ASP A 220 -10.67 13.60 -13.24
C ASP A 220 -9.47 12.81 -12.67
N ALA A 221 -8.28 12.98 -13.26
CA ALA A 221 -7.07 12.36 -12.73
C ALA A 221 -6.76 12.83 -11.29
N ARG A 222 -6.92 14.13 -11.01
CA ARG A 222 -6.69 14.70 -9.67
C ARG A 222 -7.68 14.12 -8.66
N GLU A 223 -8.95 14.05 -9.00
CA GLU A 223 -10.00 13.52 -8.13
C GLU A 223 -9.76 12.05 -7.80
N LYS A 224 -9.52 11.19 -8.81
CA LYS A 224 -9.29 9.75 -8.64
C LYS A 224 -8.01 9.47 -7.83
N LEU A 225 -6.93 10.20 -8.12
CA LEU A 225 -5.67 10.07 -7.39
C LEU A 225 -5.81 10.51 -5.93
N GLU A 226 -6.54 11.61 -5.66
CA GLU A 226 -6.78 12.07 -4.28
C GLU A 226 -7.67 11.08 -3.52
N HIS A 227 -8.71 10.53 -4.15
CA HIS A 227 -9.52 9.49 -3.56
C HIS A 227 -8.67 8.25 -3.21
N TRP A 228 -7.81 7.81 -4.13
CA TRP A 228 -6.89 6.68 -3.87
C TRP A 228 -5.86 7.01 -2.77
N ARG A 229 -5.31 8.24 -2.74
CA ARG A 229 -4.39 8.69 -1.69
C ARG A 229 -5.04 8.66 -0.31
N HIS A 230 -6.27 9.16 -0.22
CA HIS A 230 -7.06 9.10 1.01
C HIS A 230 -7.26 7.65 1.47
N ASP A 231 -7.69 6.77 0.55
CA ASP A 231 -7.85 5.34 0.84
C ASP A 231 -6.54 4.67 1.27
N TYR A 232 -5.45 4.98 0.58
CA TYR A 232 -4.12 4.48 0.89
C TYR A 232 -3.68 4.87 2.30
N ASN A 233 -3.90 6.12 2.70
CA ASN A 233 -3.47 6.63 4.01
C ASN A 233 -4.37 6.17 5.16
N HIS A 234 -5.70 6.11 4.95
CA HIS A 234 -6.67 5.94 6.04
C HIS A 234 -7.32 4.56 6.12
N LEU A 235 -7.42 3.83 5.02
CA LEU A 235 -8.16 2.57 4.98
C LEU A 235 -7.30 1.35 4.65
N ARG A 236 -6.29 1.53 3.80
CA ARG A 236 -5.50 0.44 3.26
C ARG A 236 -4.63 -0.24 4.31
N PRO A 237 -4.79 -1.58 4.55
CA PRO A 237 -3.92 -2.30 5.47
C PRO A 237 -2.49 -2.45 4.92
N HIS A 238 -1.49 -2.11 5.74
CA HIS A 238 -0.07 -2.25 5.41
C HIS A 238 0.59 -3.35 6.26
N SER A 239 1.11 -4.39 5.60
CA SER A 239 1.75 -5.51 6.29
C SER A 239 2.96 -5.09 7.12
N SER A 240 3.74 -4.11 6.64
CA SER A 240 4.89 -3.55 7.37
C SER A 240 4.49 -2.67 8.58
N LEU A 241 3.22 -2.34 8.73
CA LEU A 241 2.67 -1.55 9.83
C LEU A 241 1.68 -2.37 10.67
N ALA A 242 1.91 -3.67 10.79
CA ALA A 242 1.01 -4.60 11.50
C ALA A 242 -0.44 -4.58 10.97
N ASN A 243 -0.61 -4.38 9.65
CA ASN A 243 -1.88 -4.23 8.95
C ASN A 243 -2.69 -2.97 9.32
N ARG A 244 -2.07 -1.95 9.91
CA ARG A 244 -2.67 -0.63 10.13
C ARG A 244 -2.53 0.24 8.88
N PRO A 245 -3.44 1.20 8.63
CA PRO A 245 -3.22 2.27 7.68
C PRO A 245 -2.09 3.20 8.11
N PRO A 246 -1.41 3.87 7.18
CA PRO A 246 -0.35 4.82 7.47
C PRO A 246 -0.73 5.93 8.47
N ALA A 247 -1.89 6.56 8.29
CA ALA A 247 -2.36 7.64 9.16
C ALA A 247 -2.66 7.16 10.59
N GLU A 248 -3.25 5.96 10.74
CA GLU A 248 -3.47 5.34 12.05
C GLU A 248 -2.13 5.05 12.76
N PHE A 249 -1.15 4.52 12.00
CA PHE A 249 0.18 4.26 12.52
C PHE A 249 0.92 5.56 12.92
N ALA A 250 0.77 6.63 12.14
CA ALA A 250 1.41 7.92 12.39
C ALA A 250 0.86 8.64 13.64
N SER A 251 -0.42 8.41 13.98
CA SER A 251 -1.07 9.04 15.14
C SER A 251 -0.74 8.40 16.49
N GLU A 252 -0.10 7.22 16.48
CA GLU A 252 0.26 6.56 17.74
C GLU A 252 1.49 7.21 18.42
N PRO A 253 1.54 7.22 19.77
CA PRO A 253 2.72 7.68 20.50
C PRO A 253 3.98 6.88 20.12
N CYS A 254 5.13 7.54 20.01
CA CYS A 254 6.41 6.97 19.54
C CYS A 254 6.85 5.64 20.22
N GLY A 255 6.34 5.31 21.41
CA GLY A 255 6.66 4.07 22.13
C GLY A 255 6.00 2.80 21.58
N ASN A 256 4.87 2.91 20.90
CA ASN A 256 4.09 1.79 20.35
C ASN A 256 4.29 1.56 18.83
N GLN A 257 5.02 2.44 18.18
CA GLN A 257 5.28 2.41 16.74
C GLN A 257 6.47 1.48 16.43
N LYS A 258 6.28 0.17 16.39
CA LYS A 258 7.29 -0.74 15.83
C LYS A 258 6.80 -1.24 14.47
N PRO A 259 7.44 -0.81 13.35
CA PRO A 259 7.20 -1.45 12.06
C PRO A 259 7.66 -2.91 12.14
N THR A 260 6.85 -3.83 11.66
CA THR A 260 7.26 -5.22 11.50
C THR A 260 8.25 -5.33 10.35
N ALA A 261 9.39 -5.93 10.59
CA ALA A 261 10.45 -6.17 9.61
C ALA A 261 9.98 -7.01 8.39
#